data_c3f9d61e45328734cba9a43522f77b70
#
_entry.id   c3f9d61e45328734cba9a43522f77b70
#
_cell.length_a   1.000
_cell.length_b   1.000
_cell.length_c   1.000
_cell.angle_alpha   90.00
_cell.angle_beta   90.00
_cell.angle_gamma   90.00
#
_symmetry.space_group_name_H-M   'P 1'
#
loop_
_entity.id
_entity.type
_entity.pdbx_description
1 polymer ?
#
loop_
_entity_poly.entity_id
_entity_poly.type
_entity_poly.pdbx_seq_one_letter_code
_entity_poly.pdbx_strand_id
1 'polypeptide(L)'
;MIYFLKRSLPFLLLFLACRDINDKTAEEIINKSIEVSGFNTNEIDITFDFRAYHYEFFRKDFYFTYARTTIKDDKKIRDEMSSSKGLKRFIDSVPESLTDSLAVVYSNSLNSVMYFFQLPKPLLDDAVHSELLGEIKIKEGTYWTIKVSFSEKGGGEDYQDEYRYWINQDTYEIDYLAYNYAAEGGGIRFRKAINKKRIKGILFQDYQNFRPSNKYELLDDLPQIYEEGLLSQISLIENKNVIVQ
;
A
#
# COMPACT_ATOMS: atom_id res chain seq x y z
N MET A 1 32.14 -42.81 -66.08
CA MET A 1 31.31 -41.58 -65.89
C MET A 1 30.52 -41.77 -64.63
N ILE A 2 31.08 -41.26 -63.50
CA ILE A 2 30.54 -41.50 -62.18
C ILE A 2 29.83 -40.23 -61.71
N TYR A 3 28.50 -40.32 -61.55
CA TYR A 3 27.70 -39.21 -61.03
C TYR A 3 27.74 -39.17 -59.48
N PHE A 4 28.34 -38.10 -58.94
CA PHE A 4 28.28 -37.77 -57.50
C PHE A 4 26.94 -37.09 -57.20
N LEU A 5 26.07 -37.76 -56.43
CA LEU A 5 24.82 -37.23 -55.95
C LEU A 5 25.10 -36.43 -54.66
N LYS A 6 25.08 -35.08 -54.71
CA LYS A 6 25.15 -34.21 -53.55
C LYS A 6 23.84 -34.30 -52.79
N ARG A 7 23.82 -34.97 -51.64
CA ARG A 7 22.76 -34.88 -50.64
C ARG A 7 22.92 -33.58 -49.85
N SER A 8 22.07 -32.60 -50.10
CA SER A 8 21.89 -31.42 -49.25
C SER A 8 21.02 -31.79 -48.04
N LEU A 9 21.61 -31.75 -46.86
CA LEU A 9 20.91 -31.92 -45.60
C LEU A 9 20.24 -30.58 -45.23
N PRO A 10 18.91 -30.50 -45.02
CA PRO A 10 18.30 -29.25 -44.57
C PRO A 10 18.66 -29.01 -43.12
N PHE A 11 19.33 -27.88 -42.86
CA PHE A 11 19.62 -27.40 -41.51
C PHE A 11 18.33 -26.85 -40.90
N LEU A 12 17.68 -27.66 -40.08
CA LEU A 12 16.48 -27.27 -39.32
C LEU A 12 16.90 -26.33 -38.20
N LEU A 13 16.78 -25.01 -38.43
CA LEU A 13 16.90 -23.99 -37.42
C LEU A 13 15.72 -24.12 -36.44
N LEU A 14 15.96 -24.80 -35.32
CA LEU A 14 15.09 -24.74 -34.18
C LEU A 14 15.21 -23.33 -33.56
N PHE A 15 14.27 -22.43 -33.88
CA PHE A 15 14.03 -21.25 -33.12
C PHE A 15 13.51 -21.70 -31.74
N LEU A 16 14.40 -21.80 -30.75
CA LEU A 16 14.02 -21.77 -29.38
C LEU A 16 13.45 -20.38 -29.12
N ALA A 17 12.13 -20.27 -29.20
CA ALA A 17 11.42 -19.13 -28.63
C ALA A 17 11.71 -19.16 -27.12
N CYS A 18 12.67 -18.36 -26.68
CA CYS A 18 12.68 -17.93 -25.29
C CYS A 18 11.30 -17.26 -25.06
N ARG A 19 10.39 -17.99 -24.46
CA ARG A 19 9.25 -17.37 -23.80
C ARG A 19 9.86 -16.61 -22.63
N ASP A 20 9.90 -15.29 -22.74
CA ASP A 20 10.18 -14.43 -21.60
C ASP A 20 9.16 -14.77 -20.52
N ILE A 21 9.65 -15.31 -19.40
CA ILE A 21 8.84 -15.83 -18.29
C ILE A 21 8.28 -14.67 -17.44
N ASN A 22 8.31 -13.44 -17.93
CA ASN A 22 7.98 -12.26 -17.11
C ASN A 22 7.14 -11.21 -17.84
N ASP A 23 6.00 -11.62 -18.40
CA ASP A 23 5.01 -10.69 -18.96
C ASP A 23 3.93 -10.24 -17.95
N LYS A 24 4.23 -10.30 -16.62
CA LYS A 24 3.26 -9.81 -15.64
C LYS A 24 3.20 -8.30 -15.65
N THR A 25 1.99 -7.77 -15.63
CA THR A 25 1.72 -6.35 -15.47
C THR A 25 1.67 -5.97 -13.98
N ALA A 26 1.86 -4.68 -13.66
CA ALA A 26 1.66 -4.17 -12.31
C ALA A 26 0.25 -4.50 -11.79
N GLU A 27 -0.76 -4.36 -12.65
CA GLU A 27 -2.16 -4.63 -12.30
C GLU A 27 -2.40 -6.11 -11.94
N GLU A 28 -1.84 -7.06 -12.70
CA GLU A 28 -1.95 -8.50 -12.39
C GLU A 28 -1.32 -8.84 -11.04
N ILE A 29 -0.14 -8.27 -10.73
CA ILE A 29 0.54 -8.47 -9.47
C ILE A 29 -0.28 -7.89 -8.31
N ILE A 30 -0.80 -6.67 -8.46
CA ILE A 30 -1.65 -6.00 -7.47
C ILE A 30 -2.95 -6.79 -7.24
N ASN A 31 -3.64 -7.21 -8.29
CA ASN A 31 -4.86 -8.02 -8.20
C ASN A 31 -4.61 -9.32 -7.41
N LYS A 32 -3.48 -10.00 -7.70
CA LYS A 32 -3.12 -11.21 -6.95
C LYS A 32 -2.78 -10.92 -5.49
N SER A 33 -2.12 -9.79 -5.22
CA SER A 33 -1.84 -9.33 -3.86
C SER A 33 -3.13 -9.04 -3.07
N ILE A 34 -4.14 -8.43 -3.72
CA ILE A 34 -5.46 -8.19 -3.11
C ILE A 34 -6.19 -9.50 -2.82
N GLU A 35 -6.16 -10.44 -3.76
CA GLU A 35 -6.74 -11.77 -3.55
C GLU A 35 -6.12 -12.46 -2.33
N VAL A 36 -4.79 -12.51 -2.28
CA VAL A 36 -4.05 -13.15 -1.18
C VAL A 36 -4.26 -12.44 0.15
N SER A 37 -4.39 -11.11 0.15
CA SER A 37 -4.64 -10.34 1.37
C SER A 37 -6.03 -10.58 1.97
N GLY A 38 -6.99 -11.06 1.17
CA GLY A 38 -8.38 -11.24 1.59
C GLY A 38 -9.21 -9.96 1.56
N PHE A 39 -8.68 -8.83 1.07
CA PHE A 39 -9.43 -7.57 0.89
C PHE A 39 -10.27 -7.54 -0.40
N ASN A 40 -10.39 -8.65 -1.13
CA ASN A 40 -11.23 -8.79 -2.32
C ASN A 40 -12.72 -9.06 -2.02
N THR A 41 -13.13 -9.01 -0.75
CA THR A 41 -14.53 -9.18 -0.33
C THR A 41 -15.39 -7.97 -0.68
N ASN A 42 -16.68 -8.21 -1.01
CA ASN A 42 -17.64 -7.16 -1.34
C ASN A 42 -18.14 -6.40 -0.11
N GLU A 43 -18.11 -7.04 1.06
CA GLU A 43 -18.50 -6.42 2.33
C GLU A 43 -17.46 -6.71 3.39
N ILE A 44 -17.11 -5.71 4.16
CA ILE A 44 -16.12 -5.79 5.23
C ILE A 44 -16.51 -4.82 6.33
N ASP A 45 -16.45 -5.29 7.56
CA ASP A 45 -16.69 -4.50 8.77
C ASP A 45 -15.59 -4.83 9.79
N ILE A 46 -14.76 -3.85 10.11
CA ILE A 46 -13.57 -4.03 10.94
C ILE A 46 -13.49 -2.92 11.97
N THR A 47 -13.10 -3.30 13.18
CA THR A 47 -12.65 -2.35 14.19
C THR A 47 -11.22 -2.64 14.61
N PHE A 48 -10.46 -1.61 14.96
CA PHE A 48 -9.09 -1.75 15.46
C PHE A 48 -8.65 -0.53 16.26
N ASP A 49 -7.62 -0.70 17.07
CA ASP A 49 -7.00 0.40 17.80
C ASP A 49 -5.64 0.73 17.19
N PHE A 50 -5.40 2.02 16.93
CA PHE A 50 -4.12 2.53 16.50
C PHE A 50 -3.79 3.82 17.25
N ARG A 51 -2.65 3.84 17.95
CA ARG A 51 -2.26 4.92 18.88
C ARG A 51 -3.35 5.16 19.94
N ALA A 52 -3.84 6.41 20.04
CA ALA A 52 -4.87 6.82 20.99
C ALA A 52 -6.29 6.75 20.44
N TYR A 53 -6.48 6.13 19.28
CA TYR A 53 -7.77 6.10 18.61
C TYR A 53 -8.29 4.68 18.43
N HIS A 54 -9.60 4.53 18.64
CA HIS A 54 -10.37 3.39 18.16
C HIS A 54 -10.92 3.72 16.77
N TYR A 55 -10.67 2.86 15.78
CA TYR A 55 -11.09 3.01 14.39
C TYR A 55 -12.20 2.03 14.04
N GLU A 56 -13.11 2.48 13.22
CA GLU A 56 -14.18 1.69 12.62
C GLU A 56 -14.11 1.86 11.11
N PHE A 57 -14.13 0.75 10.40
CA PHE A 57 -14.06 0.68 8.95
C PHE A 57 -15.15 -0.24 8.44
N PHE A 58 -16.08 0.32 7.68
CA PHE A 58 -17.09 -0.44 6.94
C PHE A 58 -16.97 -0.13 5.45
N ARG A 59 -17.07 -1.15 4.60
CA ARG A 59 -17.18 -1.02 3.15
C ARG A 59 -18.15 -2.06 2.63
N LYS A 60 -19.02 -1.65 1.70
CA LYS A 60 -19.88 -2.52 0.91
C LYS A 60 -19.96 -1.96 -0.51
N ASP A 61 -19.47 -2.75 -1.47
CA ASP A 61 -19.32 -2.33 -2.87
C ASP A 61 -18.52 -1.01 -2.97
N PHE A 62 -19.13 0.07 -3.48
CA PHE A 62 -18.53 1.40 -3.61
C PHE A 62 -18.77 2.32 -2.41
N TYR A 63 -19.58 1.87 -1.44
CA TYR A 63 -19.88 2.64 -0.25
C TYR A 63 -18.90 2.30 0.86
N PHE A 64 -18.35 3.32 1.51
CA PHE A 64 -17.56 3.15 2.72
C PHE A 64 -17.95 4.16 3.81
N THR A 65 -17.69 3.76 5.04
CA THR A 65 -17.63 4.66 6.19
C THR A 65 -16.37 4.39 6.98
N TYR A 66 -15.71 5.46 7.37
CA TYR A 66 -14.57 5.47 8.28
C TYR A 66 -14.94 6.28 9.50
N ALA A 67 -14.59 5.78 10.68
CA ALA A 67 -14.69 6.57 11.88
C ALA A 67 -13.47 6.36 12.76
N ARG A 68 -13.17 7.36 13.57
CA ARG A 68 -12.20 7.23 14.67
C ARG A 68 -12.74 7.93 15.91
N THR A 69 -12.48 7.33 17.06
CA THR A 69 -12.89 7.86 18.36
C THR A 69 -11.69 7.93 19.28
N THR A 70 -11.59 9.01 20.03
CA THR A 70 -10.60 9.18 21.12
C THR A 70 -11.23 9.90 22.30
N ILE A 71 -10.59 9.80 23.47
CA ILE A 71 -10.94 10.61 24.65
C ILE A 71 -9.80 11.60 24.85
N LYS A 72 -10.13 12.89 24.91
CA LYS A 72 -9.18 13.96 25.19
C LYS A 72 -9.86 14.98 26.11
N ASP A 73 -9.18 15.35 27.20
CA ASP A 73 -9.69 16.27 28.24
C ASP A 73 -11.11 15.87 28.70
N ASP A 74 -11.29 14.58 29.02
CA ASP A 74 -12.54 13.94 29.44
C ASP A 74 -13.70 14.02 28.43
N LYS A 75 -13.43 14.47 27.21
CA LYS A 75 -14.42 14.54 26.12
C LYS A 75 -14.20 13.41 25.11
N LYS A 76 -15.30 12.78 24.70
CA LYS A 76 -15.29 11.80 23.62
C LYS A 76 -15.34 12.55 22.27
N ILE A 77 -14.26 12.49 21.51
CA ILE A 77 -14.15 13.08 20.19
C ILE A 77 -14.30 11.96 19.16
N ARG A 78 -15.24 12.12 18.22
CA ARG A 78 -15.49 11.18 17.13
C ARG A 78 -15.48 11.92 15.79
N ASP A 79 -14.65 11.45 14.88
CA ASP A 79 -14.63 11.86 13.47
C ASP A 79 -15.26 10.76 12.63
N GLU A 80 -16.16 11.12 11.72
CA GLU A 80 -16.80 10.21 10.78
C GLU A 80 -16.66 10.75 9.35
N MET A 81 -16.37 9.88 8.40
CA MET A 81 -16.30 10.19 6.97
C MET A 81 -16.94 9.06 6.16
N SER A 82 -17.62 9.39 5.07
CA SER A 82 -18.16 8.39 4.15
C SER A 82 -17.97 8.80 2.69
N SER A 83 -18.14 7.85 1.78
CA SER A 83 -18.10 8.09 0.33
C SER A 83 -19.13 9.12 -0.17
N SER A 84 -20.22 9.32 0.57
CA SER A 84 -21.30 10.26 0.20
C SER A 84 -21.29 11.56 0.98
N LYS A 85 -20.53 11.64 2.08
CA LYS A 85 -20.50 12.80 2.97
C LYS A 85 -19.08 13.04 3.42
N GLY A 86 -18.61 14.28 3.38
CA GLY A 86 -17.33 14.69 3.95
C GLY A 86 -17.22 14.41 5.45
N LEU A 87 -16.11 14.81 6.03
CA LEU A 87 -15.85 14.60 7.46
C LEU A 87 -16.86 15.38 8.33
N LYS A 88 -17.34 14.71 9.36
CA LYS A 88 -18.10 15.28 10.48
C LYS A 88 -17.40 14.97 11.78
N ARG A 89 -17.33 15.93 12.67
CA ARG A 89 -16.83 15.76 14.04
C ARG A 89 -17.95 15.88 15.05
N PHE A 90 -17.86 15.06 16.09
CA PHE A 90 -18.76 15.09 17.24
C PHE A 90 -17.89 15.18 18.52
N ILE A 91 -18.35 16.00 19.47
CA ILE A 91 -17.80 16.06 20.84
C ILE A 91 -18.93 15.69 21.78
N ASP A 92 -18.76 14.63 22.58
CA ASP A 92 -19.76 14.05 23.46
C ASP A 92 -21.12 13.82 22.75
N SER A 93 -21.02 13.34 21.48
CA SER A 93 -22.16 13.08 20.57
C SER A 93 -22.86 14.35 20.04
N VAL A 94 -22.38 15.55 20.35
CA VAL A 94 -22.87 16.81 19.80
C VAL A 94 -22.07 17.17 18.54
N PRO A 95 -22.71 17.49 17.42
CA PRO A 95 -22.01 17.91 16.21
C PRO A 95 -21.16 19.17 16.47
N GLU A 96 -19.91 19.15 16.03
CA GLU A 96 -18.98 20.27 16.10
C GLU A 96 -18.88 20.93 14.71
N SER A 97 -18.99 22.25 14.68
CA SER A 97 -18.79 23.02 13.46
C SER A 97 -17.28 23.17 13.18
N LEU A 98 -16.82 22.60 12.09
CA LEU A 98 -15.43 22.72 11.64
C LEU A 98 -15.32 23.80 10.56
N THR A 99 -14.23 24.52 10.55
CA THR A 99 -13.83 25.30 9.37
C THR A 99 -13.42 24.32 8.24
N ASP A 100 -13.53 24.75 6.99
CA ASP A 100 -13.15 23.92 5.84
C ASP A 100 -11.70 23.41 5.96
N SER A 101 -10.76 24.25 6.39
CA SER A 101 -9.36 23.88 6.59
C SER A 101 -9.19 22.78 7.65
N LEU A 102 -9.92 22.83 8.77
CA LEU A 102 -9.85 21.80 9.79
C LEU A 102 -10.51 20.50 9.33
N ALA A 103 -11.61 20.59 8.60
CA ALA A 103 -12.26 19.42 8.01
C ALA A 103 -11.33 18.68 7.06
N VAL A 104 -10.59 19.42 6.21
CA VAL A 104 -9.57 18.84 5.32
C VAL A 104 -8.46 18.15 6.10
N VAL A 105 -7.85 18.83 7.10
CA VAL A 105 -6.77 18.24 7.92
C VAL A 105 -7.21 16.95 8.61
N TYR A 106 -8.42 16.93 9.19
CA TYR A 106 -8.92 15.73 9.86
C TYR A 106 -9.31 14.62 8.88
N SER A 107 -9.85 14.97 7.71
CA SER A 107 -10.13 14.02 6.63
C SER A 107 -8.85 13.34 6.16
N ASN A 108 -7.82 14.10 5.84
CA ASN A 108 -6.54 13.58 5.36
C ASN A 108 -5.88 12.67 6.41
N SER A 109 -5.91 13.10 7.68
CA SER A 109 -5.40 12.29 8.78
C SER A 109 -6.14 10.96 8.96
N LEU A 110 -7.47 10.94 8.83
CA LEU A 110 -8.27 9.71 8.90
C LEU A 110 -8.03 8.83 7.67
N ASN A 111 -8.07 9.43 6.49
CA ASN A 111 -7.88 8.73 5.22
C ASN A 111 -6.50 8.07 5.13
N SER A 112 -5.45 8.76 5.58
CA SER A 112 -4.08 8.22 5.59
C SER A 112 -3.97 6.91 6.40
N VAL A 113 -4.60 6.85 7.58
CA VAL A 113 -4.61 5.60 8.37
C VAL A 113 -5.37 4.51 7.63
N MET A 114 -6.54 4.82 7.07
CA MET A 114 -7.38 3.86 6.37
C MET A 114 -6.73 3.36 5.08
N TYR A 115 -6.01 4.22 4.35
CA TYR A 115 -5.25 3.83 3.15
C TYR A 115 -4.22 2.74 3.47
N PHE A 116 -3.36 2.98 4.46
CA PHE A 116 -2.33 2.00 4.83
C PHE A 116 -2.92 0.74 5.48
N PHE A 117 -4.02 0.86 6.21
CA PHE A 117 -4.68 -0.27 6.86
C PHE A 117 -5.29 -1.26 5.85
N GLN A 118 -5.78 -0.77 4.72
CA GLN A 118 -6.46 -1.56 3.69
C GLN A 118 -5.53 -2.08 2.57
N LEU A 119 -4.23 -1.77 2.63
CA LEU A 119 -3.31 -2.26 1.60
C LEU A 119 -3.40 -3.78 1.44
N PRO A 120 -3.40 -4.27 0.19
CA PRO A 120 -3.14 -3.57 -1.08
C PRO A 120 -4.41 -3.03 -1.81
N LYS A 121 -5.60 -3.13 -1.26
CA LYS A 121 -6.86 -2.80 -1.95
C LYS A 121 -6.90 -1.42 -2.59
N PRO A 122 -6.43 -0.31 -1.95
CA PRO A 122 -6.44 1.03 -2.55
C PRO A 122 -5.54 1.18 -3.79
N LEU A 123 -4.67 0.21 -4.08
CA LEU A 123 -3.80 0.27 -5.26
C LEU A 123 -4.55 0.09 -6.59
N LEU A 124 -5.85 -0.24 -6.56
CA LEU A 124 -6.74 -0.31 -7.72
C LEU A 124 -7.76 0.83 -7.78
N ASP A 125 -7.62 1.87 -6.96
CA ASP A 125 -8.50 3.03 -7.03
C ASP A 125 -8.28 3.80 -8.34
N ASP A 126 -9.33 4.40 -8.88
CA ASP A 126 -9.32 5.08 -10.19
C ASP A 126 -8.25 6.19 -10.32
N ALA A 127 -7.85 6.79 -9.20
CA ALA A 127 -6.82 7.82 -9.17
C ALA A 127 -5.38 7.27 -9.18
N VAL A 128 -5.20 5.95 -9.07
CA VAL A 128 -3.89 5.30 -8.94
C VAL A 128 -3.30 4.96 -10.31
N HIS A 129 -2.04 5.32 -10.50
CA HIS A 129 -1.22 4.88 -11.63
C HIS A 129 -0.13 3.95 -11.09
N SER A 130 -0.13 2.71 -11.55
CA SER A 130 0.85 1.70 -11.16
C SER A 130 1.75 1.30 -12.33
N GLU A 131 3.04 1.13 -12.07
CA GLU A 131 4.06 0.72 -13.02
C GLU A 131 4.95 -0.36 -12.40
N LEU A 132 5.18 -1.45 -13.12
CA LEU A 132 6.16 -2.46 -12.73
C LEU A 132 7.55 -2.00 -13.16
N LEU A 133 8.42 -1.69 -12.19
CA LEU A 133 9.80 -1.25 -12.45
C LEU A 133 10.76 -2.42 -12.66
N GLY A 134 10.38 -3.65 -12.24
CA GLY A 134 11.22 -4.83 -12.33
C GLY A 134 11.27 -5.63 -11.03
N GLU A 135 12.32 -6.40 -10.89
CA GLU A 135 12.54 -7.31 -9.76
C GLU A 135 13.76 -6.88 -8.95
N ILE A 136 13.70 -7.11 -7.64
CA ILE A 136 14.83 -6.86 -6.74
C ILE A 136 14.90 -7.94 -5.66
N LYS A 137 16.11 -8.20 -5.18
CA LYS A 137 16.31 -8.99 -3.96
C LYS A 137 16.44 -8.06 -2.76
N ILE A 138 15.74 -8.38 -1.68
CA ILE A 138 15.86 -7.70 -0.38
C ILE A 138 16.00 -8.82 0.67
N LYS A 139 17.16 -8.88 1.34
CA LYS A 139 17.52 -10.02 2.21
C LYS A 139 17.40 -11.34 1.43
N GLU A 140 16.64 -12.29 1.95
CA GLU A 140 16.45 -13.62 1.35
C GLU A 140 15.29 -13.68 0.34
N GLY A 141 14.50 -12.60 0.19
CA GLY A 141 13.32 -12.58 -0.66
C GLY A 141 13.57 -11.94 -2.03
N THR A 142 12.77 -12.36 -3.02
CA THR A 142 12.69 -11.71 -4.34
C THR A 142 11.34 -11.00 -4.46
N TYR A 143 11.35 -9.78 -4.99
CA TYR A 143 10.20 -8.88 -4.97
C TYR A 143 9.99 -8.24 -6.33
N TRP A 144 8.73 -8.05 -6.72
CA TRP A 144 8.39 -7.07 -7.74
C TRP A 144 8.40 -5.68 -7.11
N THR A 145 9.01 -4.72 -7.82
CA THR A 145 8.96 -3.30 -7.45
C THR A 145 7.85 -2.62 -8.21
N ILE A 146 6.80 -2.20 -7.50
CA ILE A 146 5.68 -1.45 -8.08
C ILE A 146 5.80 0.02 -7.68
N LYS A 147 5.94 0.88 -8.68
CA LYS A 147 5.81 2.33 -8.53
C LYS A 147 4.33 2.68 -8.55
N VAL A 148 3.92 3.56 -7.64
CA VAL A 148 2.58 4.14 -7.58
C VAL A 148 2.67 5.65 -7.50
N SER A 149 1.83 6.31 -8.30
CA SER A 149 1.57 7.74 -8.28
C SER A 149 0.06 7.99 -8.42
N PHE A 150 -0.37 9.23 -8.25
CA PHE A 150 -1.78 9.56 -8.23
C PHE A 150 -2.12 10.66 -9.23
N SER A 151 -3.32 10.59 -9.80
CA SER A 151 -3.89 11.70 -10.56
C SER A 151 -4.26 12.85 -9.62
N GLU A 152 -4.10 14.09 -10.07
CA GLU A 152 -4.56 15.27 -9.33
C GLU A 152 -6.06 15.17 -8.99
N LYS A 153 -6.87 14.73 -9.95
CA LYS A 153 -8.29 14.47 -9.73
C LYS A 153 -8.47 13.13 -9.01
N GLY A 154 -8.85 13.16 -7.75
CA GLY A 154 -9.13 11.98 -6.93
C GLY A 154 -7.94 11.50 -6.09
N GLY A 155 -6.73 11.98 -6.34
CA GLY A 155 -5.52 11.61 -5.59
C GLY A 155 -5.37 12.29 -4.22
N GLY A 156 -6.30 13.19 -3.86
CA GLY A 156 -6.22 13.93 -2.61
C GLY A 156 -5.23 15.09 -2.67
N GLU A 157 -4.89 15.66 -1.51
CA GLU A 157 -3.91 16.77 -1.42
C GLU A 157 -2.47 16.30 -1.67
N ASP A 158 -2.18 15.04 -1.35
CA ASP A 158 -0.85 14.42 -1.46
C ASP A 158 -0.66 13.70 -2.81
N TYR A 159 -1.38 14.11 -3.88
CA TYR A 159 -1.31 13.46 -5.20
C TYR A 159 0.08 13.49 -5.84
N GLN A 160 0.96 14.39 -5.38
CA GLN A 160 2.34 14.49 -5.86
C GLN A 160 3.28 13.49 -5.19
N ASP A 161 2.82 12.77 -4.17
CA ASP A 161 3.62 11.78 -3.49
C ASP A 161 3.83 10.56 -4.39
N GLU A 162 5.03 10.04 -4.39
CA GLU A 162 5.37 8.77 -5.03
C GLU A 162 5.53 7.67 -4.00
N TYR A 163 5.13 6.46 -4.40
CA TYR A 163 5.26 5.27 -3.58
C TYR A 163 6.04 4.18 -4.30
N ARG A 164 6.68 3.32 -3.51
CA ARG A 164 7.21 2.03 -3.93
C ARG A 164 6.65 0.95 -3.05
N TYR A 165 6.16 -0.12 -3.68
CA TYR A 165 5.73 -1.33 -3.00
C TYR A 165 6.58 -2.49 -3.48
N TRP A 166 7.15 -3.23 -2.54
CA TRP A 166 7.88 -4.45 -2.83
C TRP A 166 7.00 -5.63 -2.43
N ILE A 167 6.45 -6.27 -3.47
CA ILE A 167 5.52 -7.40 -3.36
C ILE A 167 6.32 -8.67 -3.54
N ASN A 168 6.28 -9.55 -2.54
CA ASN A 168 7.01 -10.80 -2.50
C ASN A 168 6.54 -11.74 -3.63
N GLN A 169 7.46 -12.33 -4.38
CA GLN A 169 7.14 -13.15 -5.55
C GLN A 169 6.52 -14.50 -5.20
N ASP A 170 6.82 -15.04 -4.02
CA ASP A 170 6.29 -16.33 -3.58
C ASP A 170 4.91 -16.19 -2.94
N THR A 171 4.72 -15.15 -2.12
CA THR A 171 3.52 -14.96 -1.30
C THR A 171 2.53 -13.93 -1.83
N TYR A 172 2.95 -13.04 -2.74
CA TYR A 172 2.20 -11.87 -3.20
C TYR A 172 1.80 -10.88 -2.09
N GLU A 173 2.43 -10.96 -0.93
CA GLU A 173 2.23 -10.03 0.17
C GLU A 173 3.16 -8.82 0.03
N ILE A 174 2.70 -7.64 0.48
CA ILE A 174 3.54 -6.44 0.56
C ILE A 174 4.43 -6.57 1.80
N ASP A 175 5.73 -6.81 1.62
CA ASP A 175 6.68 -6.91 2.72
C ASP A 175 7.34 -5.57 3.04
N TYR A 176 7.53 -4.75 2.02
CA TYR A 176 8.13 -3.42 2.17
C TYR A 176 7.35 -2.40 1.36
N LEU A 177 7.37 -1.17 1.84
CA LEU A 177 6.91 -0.01 1.08
C LEU A 177 7.73 1.22 1.42
N ALA A 178 7.79 2.15 0.49
CA ALA A 178 8.39 3.46 0.72
C ALA A 178 7.57 4.55 0.06
N TYR A 179 7.67 5.76 0.57
CA TYR A 179 7.06 6.94 -0.04
C TYR A 179 7.80 8.21 0.36
N ASN A 180 7.74 9.19 -0.54
CA ASN A 180 8.04 10.57 -0.19
C ASN A 180 6.75 11.31 0.15
N TYR A 181 6.86 12.44 0.81
CA TYR A 181 5.73 13.32 1.11
C TYR A 181 6.22 14.76 1.22
N ALA A 182 5.37 15.71 0.82
CA ALA A 182 5.69 17.14 0.83
C ALA A 182 5.23 17.87 2.10
N ALA A 183 4.22 17.36 2.80
CA ALA A 183 3.65 17.96 3.99
C ALA A 183 4.71 18.16 5.10
N GLU A 184 4.55 19.20 5.95
CA GLU A 184 5.41 19.47 7.11
C GLU A 184 6.92 19.55 6.80
N GLY A 185 7.29 20.06 5.62
CA GLY A 185 8.69 20.19 5.21
C GLY A 185 9.26 18.97 4.50
N GLY A 186 8.41 18.01 4.21
CA GLY A 186 8.72 16.86 3.39
C GLY A 186 9.58 15.79 4.06
N GLY A 187 9.68 14.66 3.43
CA GLY A 187 10.54 13.58 3.87
C GLY A 187 10.27 12.28 3.15
N ILE A 188 10.97 11.25 3.59
CA ILE A 188 10.87 9.90 3.07
C ILE A 188 10.58 8.94 4.22
N ARG A 189 9.77 7.93 3.95
CA ARG A 189 9.54 6.80 4.85
C ARG A 189 9.81 5.50 4.11
N PHE A 190 10.38 4.56 4.84
CA PHE A 190 10.50 3.18 4.45
C PHE A 190 9.86 2.32 5.54
N ARG A 191 9.00 1.37 5.16
CA ARG A 191 8.31 0.51 6.10
C ARG A 191 8.58 -0.95 5.77
N LYS A 192 8.87 -1.72 6.82
CA LYS A 192 8.96 -3.18 6.74
C LYS A 192 7.77 -3.79 7.46
N ALA A 193 7.05 -4.66 6.78
CA ALA A 193 5.96 -5.44 7.39
C ALA A 193 6.49 -6.42 8.43
N ILE A 194 5.80 -6.50 9.56
CA ILE A 194 6.06 -7.41 10.67
C ILE A 194 4.73 -7.92 11.25
N ASN A 195 4.79 -8.88 12.15
CA ASN A 195 3.62 -9.36 12.92
C ASN A 195 2.41 -9.72 12.04
N LYS A 196 2.65 -10.33 10.90
CA LYS A 196 1.58 -10.76 9.97
C LYS A 196 0.64 -11.74 10.65
N LYS A 197 -0.66 -11.48 10.57
CA LYS A 197 -1.71 -12.35 11.12
C LYS A 197 -2.93 -12.36 10.22
N ARG A 198 -3.62 -13.49 10.15
CA ARG A 198 -4.90 -13.60 9.43
C ARG A 198 -6.05 -13.70 10.42
N ILE A 199 -7.06 -12.84 10.22
CA ILE A 199 -8.30 -12.84 11.00
C ILE A 199 -9.45 -12.95 10.00
N LYS A 200 -10.26 -14.01 10.12
CA LYS A 200 -11.33 -14.35 9.15
C LYS A 200 -10.88 -14.28 7.67
N GLY A 201 -9.66 -14.76 7.39
CA GLY A 201 -9.08 -14.81 6.04
C GLY A 201 -8.38 -13.52 5.59
N ILE A 202 -8.57 -12.40 6.26
CA ILE A 202 -7.94 -11.12 5.92
C ILE A 202 -6.57 -11.01 6.59
N LEU A 203 -5.56 -10.62 5.81
CA LEU A 203 -4.19 -10.40 6.28
C LEU A 203 -4.07 -9.00 6.88
N PHE A 204 -3.64 -8.96 8.12
CA PHE A 204 -3.23 -7.73 8.82
C PHE A 204 -1.76 -7.81 9.16
N GLN A 205 -1.10 -6.66 9.15
CA GLN A 205 0.31 -6.56 9.47
C GLN A 205 0.62 -5.24 10.18
N ASP A 206 1.66 -5.27 10.98
CA ASP A 206 2.26 -4.09 11.59
C ASP A 206 3.48 -3.66 10.77
N TYR A 207 4.06 -2.50 11.08
CA TYR A 207 5.25 -2.03 10.37
C TYR A 207 6.31 -1.47 11.31
N GLN A 208 7.55 -1.83 11.05
CA GLN A 208 8.69 -1.01 11.44
C GLN A 208 8.79 0.16 10.47
N ASN A 209 8.85 1.37 11.00
CA ASN A 209 8.88 2.59 10.22
C ASN A 209 10.26 3.24 10.32
N PHE A 210 10.90 3.47 9.17
CA PHE A 210 12.24 4.00 9.06
C PHE A 210 12.28 5.29 8.27
N ARG A 211 13.38 6.02 8.42
CA ARG A 211 13.74 7.15 7.57
C ARG A 211 15.21 7.09 7.18
N PRO A 212 15.61 7.54 5.98
CA PRO A 212 17.00 7.79 5.65
C PRO A 212 17.53 9.04 6.38
N SER A 213 18.84 9.17 6.46
CA SER A 213 19.49 10.37 7.01
C SER A 213 19.32 11.57 6.08
N ASN A 214 19.35 11.34 4.77
CA ASN A 214 19.16 12.34 3.73
C ASN A 214 17.71 12.24 3.22
N LYS A 215 16.95 13.34 3.30
CA LYS A 215 15.55 13.40 2.86
C LYS A 215 15.37 13.48 1.32
N TYR A 216 16.46 13.50 0.57
CA TYR A 216 16.48 13.53 -0.89
C TYR A 216 16.93 12.21 -1.52
N GLU A 217 17.02 11.13 -0.74
CA GLU A 217 17.31 9.80 -1.28
C GLU A 217 16.24 9.38 -2.30
N LEU A 218 16.67 8.60 -3.29
CA LEU A 218 15.72 8.00 -4.22
C LEU A 218 15.00 6.83 -3.54
N LEU A 219 13.69 6.70 -3.79
CA LEU A 219 12.89 5.61 -3.21
C LEU A 219 13.42 4.24 -3.64
N ASP A 220 13.99 4.15 -4.84
CA ASP A 220 14.52 2.92 -5.41
C ASP A 220 15.82 2.44 -4.74
N ASP A 221 16.55 3.35 -4.08
CA ASP A 221 17.79 3.03 -3.36
C ASP A 221 17.53 2.55 -1.91
N LEU A 222 16.33 2.80 -1.38
CA LEU A 222 16.02 2.51 0.02
C LEU A 222 16.17 1.04 0.43
N PRO A 223 15.87 0.04 -0.41
CA PRO A 223 16.14 -1.36 -0.07
C PRO A 223 17.63 -1.62 0.23
N GLN A 224 18.53 -1.09 -0.58
CA GLN A 224 19.98 -1.24 -0.37
C GLN A 224 20.39 -0.53 0.92
N ILE A 225 19.98 0.72 1.11
CA ILE A 225 20.27 1.52 2.32
C ILE A 225 19.75 0.81 3.59
N TYR A 226 18.57 0.14 3.47
CA TYR A 226 18.02 -0.70 4.54
C TYR A 226 18.90 -1.93 4.83
N GLU A 227 19.39 -2.63 3.81
CA GLU A 227 20.26 -3.79 3.96
C GLU A 227 21.60 -3.45 4.61
N GLU A 228 22.13 -2.28 4.29
CA GLU A 228 23.35 -1.72 4.87
C GLU A 228 23.17 -1.24 6.33
N GLY A 229 21.92 -1.22 6.84
CA GLY A 229 21.60 -0.78 8.19
C GLY A 229 21.68 0.73 8.39
N LEU A 230 21.61 1.50 7.31
CA LEU A 230 21.74 2.97 7.32
C LEU A 230 20.42 3.72 7.48
N LEU A 231 19.26 3.01 7.48
CA LEU A 231 17.98 3.59 7.83
C LEU A 231 17.78 3.63 9.34
N SER A 232 17.31 4.77 9.85
CA SER A 232 16.97 4.94 11.27
C SER A 232 15.52 4.53 11.52
N GLN A 233 15.28 3.55 12.41
CA GLN A 233 13.91 3.24 12.85
C GLN A 233 13.39 4.37 13.73
N ILE A 234 12.23 4.92 13.38
CA ILE A 234 11.62 6.07 14.07
C ILE A 234 10.36 5.72 14.86
N SER A 235 9.67 4.64 14.50
CA SER A 235 8.48 4.16 15.20
C SER A 235 8.11 2.74 14.85
N LEU A 236 7.18 2.17 15.64
CA LEU A 236 6.38 1.00 15.28
C LEU A 236 4.97 1.47 14.95
N ILE A 237 4.38 0.87 13.93
CA ILE A 237 2.99 1.05 13.53
C ILE A 237 2.29 -0.26 13.84
N GLU A 238 1.51 -0.29 14.91
CA GLU A 238 0.86 -1.49 15.41
C GLU A 238 -0.66 -1.31 15.39
N ASN A 239 -1.36 -2.24 14.72
CA ASN A 239 -2.82 -2.31 14.72
C ASN A 239 -3.25 -3.32 15.79
N LYS A 240 -3.81 -2.81 16.90
CA LYS A 240 -4.21 -3.61 18.06
C LYS A 240 -5.70 -3.92 18.02
N ASN A 241 -6.10 -4.99 18.73
CA ASN A 241 -7.51 -5.33 18.94
C ASN A 241 -8.33 -5.40 17.62
N VAL A 242 -7.71 -5.90 16.55
CA VAL A 242 -8.38 -6.02 15.25
C VAL A 242 -9.50 -7.05 15.35
N ILE A 243 -10.72 -6.63 15.05
CA ILE A 243 -11.93 -7.47 15.02
C ILE A 243 -12.54 -7.32 13.62
N VAL A 244 -12.77 -8.44 12.95
CA VAL A 244 -13.53 -8.53 11.72
C VAL A 244 -14.91 -9.05 12.08
N GLN A 245 -15.97 -8.37 11.71
CA GLN A 245 -17.36 -8.76 12.00
C GLN A 245 -17.94 -9.73 10.98
#